data_d794d5b41d5baafee4fdc44cf32fac24
#
_entry.id   d794d5b41d5baafee4fdc44cf32fac24
#
_cell.length_a   1.000
_cell.length_b   1.000
_cell.length_c   1.000
_cell.angle_alpha   90.00
_cell.angle_beta   90.00
_cell.angle_gamma   90.00
#
_symmetry.space_group_name_H-M   'P 1'
#
loop_
_entity.id
_entity.type
_entity.pdbx_description
1 polymer ?
#
loop_
_entity_poly.entity_id
_entity_poly.type
_entity_poly.pdbx_seq_one_letter_code
_entity_poly.pdbx_strand_id
1 'polypeptide(L)'
;MRNFIPAVAVLLSVTILVNSCAVSKNSIAPQKSEVKNVNEASASCFIELNDGSIKQFTTLKLVTGILATPHLLGDGTTVINSKDIIAYQNDKHYAVSAKILTSTKSATVSAETLPGFAVKVVSGKLNVYCRKFYNGANTSNEYFLQNGSDGYIVAYSKDVLKSMLKYDINATAFFNSKTKISPTSKKMLAAVEIYNKGEMMTKN
;
A
#
# COMPACT_ATOMS: atom_id res chain seq x y z
N MET A 1 1.51 68.55 10.68
CA MET A 1 0.15 68.31 10.18
C MET A 1 -0.13 66.82 10.44
N ARG A 2 -0.65 66.51 11.56
CA ARG A 2 -1.96 66.16 12.09
C ARG A 2 -2.89 65.60 11.03
N ASN A 3 -3.18 64.32 11.07
CA ASN A 3 -4.53 63.83 10.90
C ASN A 3 -4.73 62.46 11.59
N PHE A 4 -5.77 62.41 12.31
CA PHE A 4 -6.33 61.52 13.30
C PHE A 4 -7.02 60.28 12.71
N ILE A 5 -7.00 59.23 13.52
CA ILE A 5 -7.77 57.98 13.49
C ILE A 5 -9.29 58.22 13.62
N PRO A 6 -10.17 57.30 13.22
CA PRO A 6 -10.83 56.56 14.29
C PRO A 6 -10.95 55.06 14.12
N ALA A 7 -10.90 54.40 15.27
CA ALA A 7 -11.22 53.02 15.52
C ALA A 7 -12.73 52.77 15.39
N VAL A 8 -13.08 51.63 14.77
CA VAL A 8 -14.45 51.08 14.88
C VAL A 8 -14.32 49.68 15.50
N ALA A 9 -14.83 49.61 16.73
CA ALA A 9 -15.02 48.36 17.46
C ALA A 9 -16.33 47.70 16.98
N VAL A 10 -16.26 46.47 16.53
CA VAL A 10 -17.46 45.63 16.30
C VAL A 10 -17.46 44.52 17.34
N LEU A 11 -18.38 44.63 18.28
CA LEU A 11 -18.78 43.59 19.21
C LEU A 11 -19.63 42.54 18.42
N LEU A 12 -19.21 41.30 18.39
CA LEU A 12 -20.06 40.19 18.00
C LEU A 12 -20.33 39.29 19.21
N SER A 13 -21.58 39.31 19.65
CA SER A 13 -22.16 38.52 20.73
C SER A 13 -22.25 37.03 20.34
N VAL A 14 -21.66 36.18 21.20
CA VAL A 14 -21.77 34.73 21.14
C VAL A 14 -23.00 34.28 21.91
N THR A 15 -23.99 33.72 21.24
CA THR A 15 -25.13 33.03 21.83
C THR A 15 -24.82 31.55 22.02
N ILE A 16 -24.69 31.12 23.25
CA ILE A 16 -24.52 29.70 23.65
C ILE A 16 -25.91 29.09 23.77
N LEU A 17 -26.24 28.13 22.94
CA LEU A 17 -27.40 27.27 23.10
C LEU A 17 -26.98 25.97 23.82
N VAL A 18 -27.32 25.91 25.09
CA VAL A 18 -27.27 24.67 25.90
C VAL A 18 -28.55 23.88 25.66
N ASN A 19 -28.43 22.68 25.04
CA ASN A 19 -29.53 21.72 25.02
C ASN A 19 -29.34 20.67 26.10
N SER A 20 -30.31 20.68 27.01
CA SER A 20 -30.44 19.81 28.20
C SER A 20 -30.60 18.35 27.84
N CYS A 21 -29.94 17.47 28.62
CA CYS A 21 -30.21 16.04 28.76
C CYS A 21 -31.63 15.80 29.31
N ALA A 22 -32.38 14.93 28.64
CA ALA A 22 -33.52 14.23 29.24
C ALA A 22 -33.15 12.76 29.46
N VAL A 23 -33.02 12.37 30.70
CA VAL A 23 -32.89 10.97 31.15
C VAL A 23 -34.29 10.35 31.15
N SER A 24 -34.47 9.27 30.37
CA SER A 24 -35.63 8.39 30.53
C SER A 24 -35.19 6.97 30.88
N LYS A 25 -35.79 6.46 31.93
CA LYS A 25 -35.53 5.14 32.53
C LYS A 25 -36.35 4.03 31.84
N ASN A 26 -35.70 2.88 31.68
CA ASN A 26 -36.16 1.52 31.72
C ASN A 26 -37.31 1.02 30.81
N SER A 27 -36.97 0.12 29.90
CA SER A 27 -37.62 -1.17 29.79
C SER A 27 -36.70 -2.18 29.11
N ILE A 28 -36.54 -3.34 29.80
CA ILE A 28 -35.76 -4.50 29.35
C ILE A 28 -36.64 -5.28 28.35
N ALA A 29 -36.23 -5.33 27.08
CA ALA A 29 -36.71 -6.31 26.12
C ALA A 29 -35.47 -6.96 25.47
N PRO A 30 -35.47 -8.28 25.18
CA PRO A 30 -34.31 -8.98 24.68
C PRO A 30 -34.01 -8.52 23.24
N GLN A 31 -32.92 -7.81 23.08
CA GLN A 31 -32.44 -7.35 21.80
C GLN A 31 -31.81 -8.53 21.05
N LYS A 32 -32.51 -8.93 19.99
CA LYS A 32 -32.02 -9.76 18.89
C LYS A 32 -30.74 -9.17 18.40
N SER A 33 -29.65 -9.89 18.53
CA SER A 33 -28.33 -9.47 18.02
C SER A 33 -28.40 -9.35 16.51
N GLU A 34 -28.52 -8.11 16.01
CA GLU A 34 -28.19 -7.81 14.63
C GLU A 34 -26.67 -7.98 14.46
N VAL A 35 -26.33 -9.01 13.72
CA VAL A 35 -24.99 -9.19 13.18
C VAL A 35 -24.76 -8.02 12.21
N LYS A 36 -24.13 -6.95 12.72
CA LYS A 36 -23.54 -5.92 11.85
C LYS A 36 -22.50 -6.63 11.01
N ASN A 37 -22.77 -6.71 9.72
CA ASN A 37 -21.77 -7.03 8.70
C ASN A 37 -20.63 -6.00 8.80
N VAL A 38 -19.57 -6.37 9.52
CA VAL A 38 -18.30 -5.67 9.53
C VAL A 38 -17.54 -6.15 8.29
N ASN A 39 -17.91 -5.65 7.13
CA ASN A 39 -17.18 -5.81 5.88
C ASN A 39 -16.66 -4.44 5.42
N GLU A 40 -15.77 -3.88 6.21
CA GLU A 40 -14.66 -3.06 5.77
C GLU A 40 -13.55 -3.33 6.77
N ALA A 41 -12.75 -4.36 6.49
CA ALA A 41 -11.49 -4.55 7.15
C ALA A 41 -10.63 -3.32 6.80
N SER A 42 -10.60 -2.33 7.68
CA SER A 42 -9.60 -1.27 7.61
C SER A 42 -8.25 -1.99 7.53
N ALA A 43 -7.52 -1.78 6.44
CA ALA A 43 -6.24 -2.42 6.24
C ALA A 43 -5.37 -2.10 7.46
N SER A 44 -5.19 -3.08 8.34
CA SER A 44 -4.42 -2.90 9.57
C SER A 44 -2.98 -2.57 9.19
N CYS A 45 -2.45 -1.46 9.71
CA CYS A 45 -1.05 -1.12 9.53
C CYS A 45 -0.19 -2.08 10.34
N PHE A 46 0.85 -2.65 9.73
CA PHE A 46 1.79 -3.51 10.42
C PHE A 46 3.18 -3.46 9.81
N ILE A 47 4.15 -3.94 10.56
CA ILE A 47 5.49 -4.26 10.09
C ILE A 47 5.79 -5.73 10.37
N GLU A 48 6.61 -6.32 9.52
CA GLU A 48 7.22 -7.62 9.74
C GLU A 48 8.71 -7.42 10.01
N LEU A 49 9.16 -7.85 11.17
CA LEU A 49 10.53 -7.73 11.62
C LEU A 49 11.43 -8.77 10.93
N ASN A 50 12.74 -8.61 11.07
CA ASN A 50 13.71 -9.54 10.46
C ASN A 50 13.62 -10.98 10.99
N ASP A 51 13.04 -11.18 12.18
CA ASP A 51 12.78 -12.50 12.79
C ASP A 51 11.44 -13.11 12.39
N GLY A 52 10.67 -12.42 11.50
CA GLY A 52 9.34 -12.84 11.05
C GLY A 52 8.21 -12.45 12.00
N SER A 53 8.48 -11.83 13.13
CA SER A 53 7.43 -11.35 14.03
C SER A 53 6.70 -10.14 13.45
N ILE A 54 5.39 -10.05 13.73
CA ILE A 54 4.53 -8.97 13.23
C ILE A 54 4.18 -8.02 14.38
N LYS A 55 4.38 -6.72 14.14
CA LYS A 55 3.93 -5.66 15.03
C LYS A 55 2.87 -4.79 14.35
N GLN A 56 1.71 -4.66 15.00
CA GLN A 56 0.59 -3.87 14.48
C GLN A 56 0.63 -2.43 14.98
N PHE A 57 0.05 -1.54 14.18
CA PHE A 57 -0.09 -0.11 14.45
C PHE A 57 -1.46 0.37 14.00
N THR A 58 -1.98 1.41 14.64
CA THR A 58 -3.19 2.11 14.18
C THR A 58 -2.87 2.95 12.94
N THR A 59 -1.70 3.58 12.94
CA THR A 59 -1.20 4.38 11.81
C THR A 59 0.27 4.08 11.53
N LEU A 60 0.63 4.07 10.25
CA LEU A 60 2.02 3.88 9.83
C LEU A 60 2.33 4.83 8.67
N LYS A 61 3.12 5.86 8.94
CA LYS A 61 3.43 6.92 7.98
C LYS A 61 4.88 6.86 7.53
N LEU A 62 5.11 6.98 6.22
CA LEU A 62 6.45 7.16 5.68
C LEU A 62 6.89 8.62 5.90
N VAL A 63 8.00 8.79 6.59
CA VAL A 63 8.66 10.08 6.79
C VAL A 63 9.87 10.14 5.86
N THR A 64 9.88 11.13 4.98
CA THR A 64 10.97 11.42 4.05
C THR A 64 11.31 12.89 4.10
N GLY A 65 12.54 13.26 3.80
CA GLY A 65 12.97 14.65 3.76
C GLY A 65 14.39 14.79 3.25
N ILE A 66 14.79 16.00 2.88
CA ILE A 66 16.13 16.27 2.33
C ILE A 66 17.22 16.00 3.36
N LEU A 67 16.93 16.23 4.65
CA LEU A 67 17.87 16.06 5.77
C LEU A 67 17.51 14.89 6.69
N ALA A 68 16.41 14.17 6.43
CA ALA A 68 15.96 13.06 7.26
C ALA A 68 16.23 11.72 6.56
N THR A 69 16.84 10.79 7.26
CA THR A 69 16.89 9.39 6.80
C THR A 69 15.46 8.85 6.71
N PRO A 70 15.03 8.34 5.54
CA PRO A 70 13.68 7.80 5.39
C PRO A 70 13.39 6.69 6.40
N HIS A 71 12.26 6.82 7.11
CA HIS A 71 11.80 5.86 8.13
C HIS A 71 10.27 5.81 8.17
N LEU A 72 9.72 4.79 8.83
CA LEU A 72 8.30 4.75 9.15
C LEU A 72 8.09 5.30 10.56
N LEU A 73 6.96 5.99 10.75
CA LEU A 73 6.51 6.47 12.05
C LEU A 73 5.21 5.76 12.41
N GLY A 74 5.27 4.85 13.39
CA GLY A 74 4.13 4.12 13.93
C GLY A 74 3.47 4.89 15.06
N ASP A 75 2.16 5.09 14.98
CA ASP A 75 1.30 5.77 15.96
C ASP A 75 1.86 7.12 16.41
N GLY A 76 2.52 7.83 15.48
CA GLY A 76 3.06 9.16 15.69
C GLY A 76 4.32 9.24 16.57
N THR A 77 4.80 8.15 17.16
CA THR A 77 5.91 8.14 18.12
C THR A 77 6.99 7.09 17.85
N THR A 78 6.63 5.93 17.34
CA THR A 78 7.56 4.82 17.13
C THR A 78 8.31 4.95 15.81
N VAL A 79 9.61 5.20 15.86
CA VAL A 79 10.48 5.26 14.68
C VAL A 79 10.91 3.84 14.28
N ILE A 80 10.71 3.49 13.00
CA ILE A 80 11.03 2.18 12.44
C ILE A 80 11.92 2.38 11.21
N ASN A 81 13.11 1.81 11.27
CA ASN A 81 14.09 1.94 10.19
C ASN A 81 13.96 0.79 9.18
N SER A 82 14.33 1.05 7.93
CA SER A 82 14.30 0.05 6.85
C SER A 82 15.15 -1.21 7.13
N LYS A 83 16.23 -1.07 7.89
CA LYS A 83 17.12 -2.18 8.26
C LYS A 83 16.51 -3.18 9.24
N ASP A 84 15.50 -2.77 10.00
CA ASP A 84 14.92 -3.54 11.11
C ASP A 84 13.74 -4.42 10.66
N ILE A 85 13.25 -4.21 9.43
CA ILE A 85 12.04 -4.87 8.89
C ILE A 85 12.28 -5.53 7.53
N ILE A 86 11.46 -6.52 7.22
CA ILE A 86 11.42 -7.19 5.91
C ILE A 86 10.17 -6.85 5.10
N ALA A 87 9.08 -6.43 5.75
CA ALA A 87 7.87 -5.96 5.08
C ALA A 87 7.12 -4.94 5.94
N TYR A 88 6.23 -4.19 5.31
CA TYR A 88 5.25 -3.34 6.00
C TYR A 88 3.98 -3.17 5.17
N GLN A 89 2.87 -2.93 5.87
CA GLN A 89 1.59 -2.52 5.33
C GLN A 89 1.21 -1.19 5.96
N ASN A 90 0.92 -0.18 5.17
CA ASN A 90 0.30 1.06 5.64
C ASN A 90 -1.07 1.25 4.97
N ASP A 91 -1.70 2.42 5.15
CA ASP A 91 -2.97 2.80 4.52
C ASP A 91 -2.94 2.82 2.99
N LYS A 92 -1.76 2.88 2.38
CA LYS A 92 -1.59 3.05 0.94
C LYS A 92 -1.18 1.76 0.22
N HIS A 93 -0.29 0.98 0.83
CA HIS A 93 0.29 -0.18 0.16
C HIS A 93 0.98 -1.16 1.11
N TYR A 94 1.15 -2.38 0.63
CA TYR A 94 2.07 -3.37 1.20
C TYR A 94 3.39 -3.34 0.44
N ALA A 95 4.51 -3.32 1.15
CA ALA A 95 5.84 -3.29 0.56
C ALA A 95 6.80 -4.25 1.26
N VAL A 96 7.72 -4.82 0.48
CA VAL A 96 8.72 -5.79 0.93
C VAL A 96 10.14 -5.29 0.70
N SER A 97 11.04 -5.65 1.59
CA SER A 97 12.46 -5.26 1.57
C SER A 97 13.24 -5.95 0.45
N ALA A 98 14.25 -5.28 -0.08
CA ALA A 98 15.24 -5.84 -1.00
C ALA A 98 15.96 -7.08 -0.44
N LYS A 99 15.96 -7.29 0.87
CA LYS A 99 16.55 -8.49 1.50
C LYS A 99 15.91 -9.79 1.05
N ILE A 100 14.61 -9.75 0.69
CA ILE A 100 13.86 -10.92 0.21
C ILE A 100 13.62 -10.90 -1.31
N LEU A 101 14.11 -9.86 -2.00
CA LEU A 101 14.01 -9.74 -3.45
C LEU A 101 15.27 -10.31 -4.11
N THR A 102 15.10 -11.14 -5.13
CA THR A 102 16.20 -11.55 -6.00
C THR A 102 16.55 -10.40 -6.96
N SER A 103 17.27 -9.39 -6.47
CA SER A 103 17.68 -8.24 -7.27
C SER A 103 19.19 -8.10 -7.30
N THR A 104 19.71 -7.81 -8.50
CA THR A 104 21.13 -7.50 -8.73
C THR A 104 21.41 -6.00 -8.73
N LYS A 105 20.35 -5.17 -8.66
CA LYS A 105 20.48 -3.71 -8.76
C LYS A 105 20.54 -3.07 -7.38
N SER A 106 21.53 -2.22 -7.17
CA SER A 106 21.55 -1.33 -6.00
C SER A 106 20.38 -0.36 -6.05
N ALA A 107 19.57 -0.33 -4.98
CA ALA A 107 18.45 0.60 -4.89
C ALA A 107 18.96 1.97 -4.44
N THR A 108 18.80 2.96 -5.27
CA THR A 108 18.88 4.37 -4.89
C THR A 108 17.51 4.86 -4.42
N VAL A 109 17.40 6.08 -4.03
CA VAL A 109 16.27 6.69 -3.32
C VAL A 109 14.92 6.44 -3.99
N SER A 110 13.91 5.99 -3.22
CA SER A 110 12.50 6.04 -3.58
C SER A 110 11.77 7.06 -2.70
N ALA A 111 10.92 7.90 -3.31
CA ALA A 111 10.09 8.85 -2.56
C ALA A 111 8.77 8.22 -2.05
N GLU A 112 8.39 7.06 -2.58
CA GLU A 112 7.08 6.42 -2.30
C GLU A 112 7.17 5.30 -1.26
N THR A 113 8.38 4.81 -1.00
CA THR A 113 8.64 3.70 -0.06
C THR A 113 9.90 3.95 0.75
N LEU A 114 10.14 3.10 1.74
CA LEU A 114 11.47 2.99 2.33
C LEU A 114 12.51 2.62 1.27
N PRO A 115 13.75 3.11 1.38
CA PRO A 115 14.82 2.75 0.45
C PRO A 115 14.99 1.23 0.36
N GLY A 116 15.03 0.73 -0.88
CA GLY A 116 15.18 -0.71 -1.14
C GLY A 116 13.89 -1.53 -1.06
N PHE A 117 12.73 -0.93 -0.79
CA PHE A 117 11.46 -1.64 -0.74
C PHE A 117 10.73 -1.64 -2.09
N ALA A 118 10.01 -2.73 -2.39
CA ALA A 118 9.14 -2.87 -3.54
C ALA A 118 7.68 -2.96 -3.10
N VAL A 119 6.80 -2.17 -3.74
CA VAL A 119 5.35 -2.16 -3.48
C VAL A 119 4.68 -3.31 -4.21
N LYS A 120 3.77 -4.03 -3.56
CA LYS A 120 2.87 -4.97 -4.22
C LYS A 120 1.85 -4.20 -5.05
N VAL A 121 1.94 -4.31 -6.37
CA VAL A 121 1.08 -3.60 -7.33
C VAL A 121 -0.02 -4.46 -7.92
N VAL A 122 0.13 -5.79 -7.85
CA VAL A 122 -0.92 -6.77 -8.20
C VAL A 122 -0.93 -7.84 -7.13
N SER A 123 -2.13 -8.19 -6.67
CA SER A 123 -2.38 -9.29 -5.73
C SER A 123 -3.22 -10.36 -6.40
N GLY A 124 -2.91 -11.64 -6.11
CA GLY A 124 -3.64 -12.78 -6.64
C GLY A 124 -2.83 -14.06 -6.54
N LYS A 125 -3.15 -15.03 -7.39
CA LYS A 125 -2.36 -16.26 -7.56
C LYS A 125 -0.92 -15.94 -7.97
N LEU A 126 -0.75 -14.92 -8.81
CA LEU A 126 0.54 -14.34 -9.18
C LEU A 126 0.56 -12.89 -8.67
N ASN A 127 1.39 -12.62 -7.66
CA ASN A 127 1.63 -11.29 -7.14
C ASN A 127 2.71 -10.59 -7.97
N VAL A 128 2.57 -9.26 -8.13
CA VAL A 128 3.59 -8.43 -8.76
C VAL A 128 4.02 -7.34 -7.80
N TYR A 129 5.32 -7.19 -7.65
CA TYR A 129 5.92 -6.09 -6.88
C TYR A 129 6.65 -5.15 -7.83
N CYS A 130 6.65 -3.86 -7.52
CA CYS A 130 7.34 -2.82 -8.26
C CYS A 130 8.24 -2.02 -7.34
N ARG A 131 9.52 -1.97 -7.66
CA ARG A 131 10.49 -1.08 -7.04
C ARG A 131 10.79 0.06 -7.99
N LYS A 132 10.47 1.29 -7.57
CA LYS A 132 10.84 2.51 -8.28
C LYS A 132 12.18 3.01 -7.78
N PHE A 133 13.05 3.39 -8.66
CA PHE A 133 14.32 4.01 -8.31
C PHE A 133 14.66 5.13 -9.29
N TYR A 134 15.38 6.10 -8.75
CA TYR A 134 15.82 7.28 -9.49
C TYR A 134 17.33 7.17 -9.74
N ASN A 135 17.75 7.36 -10.97
CA ASN A 135 19.16 7.30 -11.39
C ASN A 135 19.72 8.67 -11.80
N GLY A 136 19.19 9.75 -11.23
CA GLY A 136 19.60 11.11 -11.46
C GLY A 136 18.87 11.82 -12.60
N ALA A 137 18.56 11.15 -13.70
CA ALA A 137 17.88 11.74 -14.85
C ALA A 137 16.49 11.17 -15.07
N ASN A 138 16.29 9.87 -14.75
CA ASN A 138 15.07 9.15 -15.05
C ASN A 138 14.60 8.29 -13.86
N THR A 139 13.28 8.13 -13.74
CA THR A 139 12.69 7.12 -12.87
C THR A 139 12.62 5.79 -13.62
N SER A 140 13.16 4.75 -13.03
CA SER A 140 13.11 3.38 -13.55
C SER A 140 12.29 2.49 -12.63
N ASN A 141 11.58 1.52 -13.23
CA ASN A 141 10.81 0.51 -12.51
C ASN A 141 11.49 -0.85 -12.65
N GLU A 142 11.64 -1.55 -11.55
CA GLU A 142 12.03 -2.95 -11.51
C GLU A 142 10.86 -3.76 -10.96
N TYR A 143 10.53 -4.85 -11.65
CA TYR A 143 9.39 -5.69 -11.28
C TYR A 143 9.85 -7.03 -10.76
N PHE A 144 9.09 -7.59 -9.83
CA PHE A 144 9.30 -8.92 -9.26
C PHE A 144 7.99 -9.68 -9.27
N LEU A 145 8.07 -10.98 -9.38
CA LEU A 145 6.96 -11.92 -9.47
C LEU A 145 7.01 -12.89 -8.30
N GLN A 146 5.83 -13.24 -7.74
CA GLN A 146 5.70 -14.24 -6.68
C GLN A 146 4.49 -15.13 -6.98
N ASN A 147 4.69 -16.41 -7.05
CA ASN A 147 3.60 -17.38 -7.22
C ASN A 147 3.03 -17.75 -5.86
N GLY A 148 1.73 -17.45 -5.64
CA GLY A 148 1.08 -17.58 -4.33
C GLY A 148 1.58 -16.58 -3.30
N SER A 149 1.22 -16.80 -2.02
CA SER A 149 1.68 -15.99 -0.87
C SER A 149 3.07 -16.41 -0.40
N ASP A 150 3.43 -17.67 -0.54
CA ASP A 150 4.58 -18.29 0.11
C ASP A 150 5.75 -18.56 -0.87
N GLY A 151 5.54 -18.27 -2.16
CA GLY A 151 6.56 -18.43 -3.18
C GLY A 151 7.70 -17.42 -3.04
N TYR A 152 8.87 -17.77 -3.60
CA TYR A 152 9.98 -16.82 -3.70
C TYR A 152 9.61 -15.61 -4.57
N ILE A 153 10.08 -14.44 -4.18
CA ILE A 153 9.93 -13.20 -4.95
C ILE A 153 11.14 -13.09 -5.88
N VAL A 154 10.91 -13.31 -7.18
CA VAL A 154 11.96 -13.37 -8.20
C VAL A 154 11.90 -12.19 -9.15
N ALA A 155 13.05 -11.73 -9.64
CA ALA A 155 13.10 -10.65 -10.62
C ALA A 155 12.32 -11.02 -11.89
N TYR A 156 11.55 -10.09 -12.41
CA TYR A 156 10.83 -10.27 -13.66
C TYR A 156 11.80 -10.45 -14.83
N SER A 157 11.57 -11.51 -15.59
CA SER A 157 12.01 -11.63 -16.98
C SER A 157 10.85 -12.19 -17.82
N LYS A 158 10.96 -12.04 -19.15
CA LYS A 158 9.94 -12.62 -20.06
C LYS A 158 9.81 -14.11 -19.88
N ASP A 159 10.92 -14.82 -19.67
CA ASP A 159 10.94 -16.27 -19.55
C ASP A 159 10.40 -16.75 -18.20
N VAL A 160 10.71 -16.03 -17.11
CA VAL A 160 10.12 -16.29 -15.79
C VAL A 160 8.60 -16.13 -15.86
N LEU A 161 8.10 -15.04 -16.43
CA LEU A 161 6.64 -14.83 -16.55
C LEU A 161 6.00 -15.91 -17.43
N LYS A 162 6.59 -16.26 -18.58
CA LYS A 162 6.08 -17.35 -19.45
C LYS A 162 5.99 -18.67 -18.70
N SER A 163 6.99 -19.00 -17.89
CA SER A 163 6.99 -20.24 -17.11
C SER A 163 5.88 -20.25 -16.05
N MET A 164 5.57 -19.10 -15.45
CA MET A 164 4.49 -18.97 -14.48
C MET A 164 3.10 -19.03 -15.13
N LEU A 165 2.95 -18.49 -16.34
CA LEU A 165 1.68 -18.46 -17.08
C LEU A 165 1.40 -19.72 -17.90
N LYS A 166 2.33 -20.67 -18.00
CA LYS A 166 2.32 -21.75 -18.99
C LYS A 166 1.04 -22.60 -19.04
N TYR A 167 0.33 -22.72 -17.92
CA TYR A 167 -0.90 -23.50 -17.83
C TYR A 167 -2.17 -22.70 -18.06
N ASP A 168 -2.08 -21.38 -18.21
CA ASP A 168 -3.21 -20.53 -18.55
C ASP A 168 -3.12 -20.12 -20.03
N ILE A 169 -4.03 -20.68 -20.83
CA ILE A 169 -4.03 -20.50 -22.27
C ILE A 169 -4.29 -19.02 -22.62
N ASN A 170 -5.21 -18.34 -21.90
CA ASN A 170 -5.62 -16.98 -22.20
C ASN A 170 -4.49 -15.98 -21.86
N ALA A 171 -3.93 -16.08 -20.67
CA ALA A 171 -2.83 -15.21 -20.23
C ALA A 171 -1.58 -15.43 -21.10
N THR A 172 -1.26 -16.70 -21.45
CA THR A 172 -0.14 -17.04 -22.33
C THR A 172 -0.34 -16.52 -23.75
N ALA A 173 -1.53 -16.70 -24.33
CA ALA A 173 -1.86 -16.19 -25.67
C ALA A 173 -1.78 -14.67 -25.72
N PHE A 174 -2.35 -13.98 -24.70
CA PHE A 174 -2.26 -12.53 -24.60
C PHE A 174 -0.80 -12.05 -24.50
N PHE A 175 0.00 -12.65 -23.61
CA PHE A 175 1.39 -12.24 -23.41
C PHE A 175 2.24 -12.46 -24.66
N ASN A 176 1.99 -13.53 -25.43
CA ASN A 176 2.71 -13.83 -26.67
C ASN A 176 2.15 -13.08 -27.90
N SER A 177 0.99 -12.46 -27.81
CA SER A 177 0.37 -11.72 -28.92
C SER A 177 1.29 -10.61 -29.46
N LYS A 178 1.15 -10.27 -30.74
CA LYS A 178 1.88 -9.14 -31.37
C LYS A 178 1.28 -7.78 -31.02
N THR A 179 0.37 -7.70 -30.03
CA THR A 179 -0.25 -6.44 -29.62
C THR A 179 0.82 -5.44 -29.18
N LYS A 180 0.84 -4.28 -29.82
CA LYS A 180 1.77 -3.18 -29.54
C LYS A 180 1.35 -2.42 -28.27
N ILE A 181 1.38 -3.07 -27.11
CA ILE A 181 1.18 -2.39 -25.83
C ILE A 181 2.54 -1.92 -25.32
N SER A 182 2.75 -0.63 -25.34
CA SER A 182 3.95 0.03 -24.80
C SER A 182 3.58 0.82 -23.55
N PRO A 183 4.38 0.78 -22.49
CA PRO A 183 5.62 0.01 -22.34
C PRO A 183 5.37 -1.49 -22.05
N THR A 184 6.40 -2.30 -22.19
CA THR A 184 6.36 -3.77 -21.95
C THR A 184 5.79 -4.13 -20.57
N SER A 185 5.99 -3.29 -19.56
CA SER A 185 5.44 -3.47 -18.21
C SER A 185 3.90 -3.46 -18.19
N LYS A 186 3.23 -2.63 -19.01
CA LYS A 186 1.76 -2.64 -19.12
C LYS A 186 1.25 -3.98 -19.65
N LYS A 187 1.94 -4.54 -20.64
CA LYS A 187 1.56 -5.85 -21.19
C LYS A 187 1.77 -6.98 -20.19
N MET A 188 2.86 -6.94 -19.41
CA MET A 188 3.12 -7.86 -18.33
C MET A 188 2.01 -7.80 -17.26
N LEU A 189 1.67 -6.61 -16.77
CA LEU A 189 0.62 -6.43 -15.77
C LEU A 189 -0.73 -6.94 -16.27
N ALA A 190 -1.12 -6.61 -17.50
CA ALA A 190 -2.37 -7.08 -18.10
C ALA A 190 -2.41 -8.62 -18.23
N ALA A 191 -1.30 -9.26 -18.61
CA ALA A 191 -1.23 -10.72 -18.66
C ALA A 191 -1.40 -11.36 -17.28
N VAL A 192 -0.80 -10.78 -16.24
CA VAL A 192 -0.96 -11.24 -14.85
C VAL A 192 -2.39 -11.04 -14.35
N GLU A 193 -3.03 -9.94 -14.70
CA GLU A 193 -4.45 -9.72 -14.35
C GLU A 193 -5.37 -10.76 -15.00
N ILE A 194 -5.14 -11.12 -16.28
CA ILE A 194 -5.88 -12.18 -16.95
C ILE A 194 -5.70 -13.50 -16.21
N TYR A 195 -4.47 -13.84 -15.87
CA TYR A 195 -4.13 -15.04 -15.12
C TYR A 195 -4.84 -15.13 -13.77
N ASN A 196 -4.82 -14.04 -13.01
CA ASN A 196 -5.47 -13.97 -11.71
C ASN A 196 -7.00 -14.05 -11.78
N LYS A 197 -7.61 -13.48 -12.83
CA LYS A 197 -9.08 -13.54 -13.08
C LYS A 197 -9.56 -14.89 -13.55
N GLY A 198 -8.74 -15.65 -14.28
CA GLY A 198 -9.08 -16.99 -14.80
C GLY A 198 -9.46 -17.98 -13.71
N GLU A 199 -8.94 -17.86 -12.49
CA GLU A 199 -9.36 -18.70 -11.36
C GLU A 199 -10.71 -18.35 -10.76
N MET A 200 -11.17 -17.10 -10.91
CA MET A 200 -12.47 -16.70 -10.35
C MET A 200 -13.66 -17.30 -11.15
N MET A 201 -13.45 -17.67 -12.41
CA MET A 201 -14.49 -18.26 -13.26
C MET A 201 -14.63 -19.79 -13.09
N THR A 202 -13.66 -20.47 -12.47
CA THR A 202 -13.70 -21.93 -12.29
C THR A 202 -14.23 -22.38 -10.93
N LYS A 203 -14.63 -21.46 -10.06
CA LYS A 203 -15.16 -21.73 -8.70
C LYS A 203 -16.69 -21.65 -8.58
N ASN A 204 -17.42 -21.61 -9.70
CA ASN A 204 -18.90 -21.66 -9.70
C ASN A 204 -19.41 -23.03 -10.08
#